data_1e320c85c1467f1c3a6202332887e3b3
#
_entry.id   1e320c85c1467f1c3a6202332887e3b3
#
_cell.length_a   1.000
_cell.length_b   1.000
_cell.length_c   1.000
_cell.angle_alpha   90.00
_cell.angle_beta   90.00
_cell.angle_gamma   90.00
#
_symmetry.space_group_name_H-M   'P 1'
#
loop_
_entity.id
_entity.type
_entity.pdbx_description
1 polymer ?
#
loop_
_entity_poly.entity_id
_entity_poly.type
_entity_poly.pdbx_seq_one_letter_code
_entity_poly.pdbx_strand_id
1 'polypeptide(L)'
;KGPDLDQLAGNFNVKRLVIQEGNASASPPVARVMEDDDSLRERTQMAWEGLSTAGPRNSYIFHARAADGRVADATAESPSPAVVVVTVQGMLADGSAEPGLLAVVNAYLSDDDRRPVADRLTVQAAQILRYQVKAKLYLKTSGPETEPARAAAEQRLKDYVHQRRRLGMEVSESAIHAALHVEGVRKVELENWVDIAATPYQAPFCTDIQLSAGVE
;
A
#
# COMPACT_ATOMS: atom_id res chain seq x y z
N LYS A 1 5.34 18.67 -8.83
CA LYS A 1 5.55 17.28 -9.28
C LYS A 1 6.98 17.13 -9.79
N GLY A 2 7.51 15.92 -9.75
CA GLY A 2 8.85 15.64 -10.22
C GLY A 2 9.90 16.49 -9.49
N PRO A 3 10.79 17.20 -10.23
CA PRO A 3 11.92 17.94 -9.65
C PRO A 3 11.52 19.00 -8.60
N ASP A 4 10.38 19.63 -8.75
CA ASP A 4 9.90 20.61 -7.76
C ASP A 4 9.58 19.94 -6.42
N LEU A 5 9.00 18.72 -6.48
CA LEU A 5 8.74 17.93 -5.28
C LEU A 5 10.05 17.47 -4.64
N ASP A 6 11.04 17.10 -5.43
CA ASP A 6 12.36 16.70 -4.93
C ASP A 6 13.06 17.86 -4.20
N GLN A 7 12.93 19.10 -4.71
CA GLN A 7 13.45 20.29 -4.03
C GLN A 7 12.72 20.57 -2.71
N LEU A 8 11.38 20.46 -2.70
CA LEU A 8 10.60 20.62 -1.48
C LEU A 8 10.97 19.56 -0.44
N ALA A 9 11.09 18.30 -0.85
CA ALA A 9 11.51 17.20 0.02
C ALA A 9 12.92 17.43 0.59
N GLY A 10 13.83 17.97 -0.23
CA GLY A 10 15.19 18.34 0.16
C GLY A 10 15.24 19.32 1.33
N ASN A 11 14.29 20.25 1.45
CA ASN A 11 14.19 21.19 2.58
C ASN A 11 13.93 20.48 3.91
N PHE A 12 13.37 19.26 3.87
CA PHE A 12 13.12 18.39 5.04
C PHE A 12 14.16 17.27 5.16
N ASN A 13 15.27 17.34 4.42
CA ASN A 13 16.29 16.30 4.33
C ASN A 13 15.75 14.94 3.86
N VAL A 14 14.67 14.93 3.09
CA VAL A 14 14.08 13.75 2.47
C VAL A 14 14.50 13.68 1.00
N LYS A 15 15.04 12.54 0.59
CA LYS A 15 15.46 12.29 -0.79
C LYS A 15 14.61 11.18 -1.39
N ARG A 16 14.38 11.27 -2.72
CA ARG A 16 13.70 10.21 -3.47
C ARG A 16 14.52 8.93 -3.43
N LEU A 17 13.88 7.84 -3.04
CA LEU A 17 14.54 6.54 -2.91
C LEU A 17 14.62 5.81 -4.25
N VAL A 18 15.61 4.95 -4.36
CA VAL A 18 15.73 4.00 -5.47
C VAL A 18 14.98 2.73 -5.09
N ILE A 19 14.04 2.31 -5.93
CA ILE A 19 13.32 1.04 -5.78
C ILE A 19 14.10 -0.08 -6.43
N GLN A 20 14.62 0.17 -7.63
CA GLN A 20 15.41 -0.78 -8.41
C GLN A 20 16.56 -0.06 -9.10
N GLU A 21 17.77 -0.56 -8.91
CA GLU A 21 18.93 -0.06 -9.65
C GLU A 21 18.85 -0.46 -11.13
N GLY A 22 19.28 0.46 -11.99
CA GLY A 22 19.37 0.19 -13.42
C GLY A 22 20.55 -0.74 -13.73
N ASN A 23 20.40 -1.58 -14.75
CA ASN A 23 21.47 -2.41 -15.29
C ASN A 23 21.51 -2.29 -16.82
N ALA A 24 22.40 -1.46 -17.31
CA ALA A 24 22.59 -1.25 -18.75
C ALA A 24 23.22 -2.46 -19.46
N SER A 25 23.90 -3.34 -18.72
CA SER A 25 24.55 -4.53 -19.26
C SER A 25 23.63 -5.75 -19.34
N ALA A 26 22.41 -5.67 -18.79
CA ALA A 26 21.42 -6.73 -18.92
C ALA A 26 20.84 -6.79 -20.34
N SER A 27 20.31 -7.93 -20.72
CA SER A 27 19.62 -8.10 -22.02
C SER A 27 18.20 -8.65 -21.79
N PRO A 28 17.16 -7.82 -22.00
CA PRO A 28 17.17 -6.39 -22.34
C PRO A 28 17.71 -5.51 -21.18
N PRO A 29 18.20 -4.28 -21.45
CA PRO A 29 18.64 -3.37 -20.41
C PRO A 29 17.53 -3.05 -19.41
N VAL A 30 17.87 -3.02 -18.12
CA VAL A 30 16.95 -2.71 -17.04
C VAL A 30 17.09 -1.23 -16.66
N ALA A 31 15.98 -0.50 -16.72
CA ALA A 31 15.94 0.90 -16.31
C ALA A 31 15.94 1.03 -14.78
N ARG A 32 16.54 2.12 -14.28
CA ARG A 32 16.46 2.49 -12.87
C ARG A 32 15.01 2.91 -12.52
N VAL A 33 14.46 2.37 -11.45
CA VAL A 33 13.14 2.72 -10.94
C VAL A 33 13.28 3.52 -9.66
N MET A 34 12.69 4.71 -9.65
CA MET A 34 12.66 5.60 -8.50
C MET A 34 11.29 5.56 -7.82
N GLU A 35 11.27 5.94 -6.54
CA GLU A 35 10.06 6.20 -5.78
C GLU A 35 9.13 7.19 -6.52
N ASP A 36 7.83 6.93 -6.52
CA ASP A 36 6.84 7.81 -7.14
C ASP A 36 6.59 9.10 -6.33
N ASP A 37 5.87 10.05 -6.94
CA ASP A 37 5.62 11.36 -6.33
C ASP A 37 4.71 11.28 -5.10
N ASP A 38 3.80 10.31 -5.04
CA ASP A 38 2.85 10.20 -3.93
C ASP A 38 3.54 9.61 -2.69
N SER A 39 4.35 8.58 -2.86
CA SER A 39 5.18 7.99 -1.80
C SER A 39 6.18 9.02 -1.23
N LEU A 40 6.88 9.76 -2.11
CA LEU A 40 7.79 10.82 -1.69
C LEU A 40 7.06 11.93 -0.92
N ARG A 41 5.87 12.32 -1.36
CA ARG A 41 5.05 13.34 -0.69
C ARG A 41 4.63 12.88 0.71
N GLU A 42 4.14 11.66 0.85
CA GLU A 42 3.78 11.08 2.16
C GLU A 42 4.97 11.06 3.11
N ARG A 43 6.15 10.60 2.66
CA ARG A 43 7.37 10.61 3.50
C ARG A 43 7.82 12.02 3.85
N THR A 44 7.68 12.98 2.94
CA THR A 44 8.02 14.39 3.21
C THR A 44 7.10 14.98 4.28
N GLN A 45 5.80 14.66 4.25
CA GLN A 45 4.85 15.09 5.28
C GLN A 45 5.16 14.48 6.65
N MET A 46 5.71 13.27 6.68
CA MET A 46 6.12 12.59 7.91
C MET A 46 7.53 12.96 8.39
N ALA A 47 8.26 13.82 7.68
CA ALA A 47 9.67 14.11 7.98
C ALA A 47 9.89 14.64 9.41
N TRP A 48 8.93 15.41 9.95
CA TRP A 48 8.99 15.92 11.32
C TRP A 48 8.91 14.81 12.38
N GLU A 49 8.24 13.72 12.07
CA GLU A 49 8.17 12.56 12.98
C GLU A 49 9.53 11.87 13.13
N GLY A 50 10.36 11.93 12.09
CA GLY A 50 11.72 11.40 12.09
C GLY A 50 12.72 12.19 12.96
N LEU A 51 12.36 13.40 13.38
CA LEU A 51 13.20 14.21 14.29
C LEU A 51 13.04 13.78 15.75
N SER A 52 12.04 13.00 16.09
CA SER A 52 11.80 12.53 17.45
C SER A 52 12.70 11.36 17.80
N THR A 53 13.53 11.53 18.80
CA THR A 53 14.38 10.46 19.39
C THR A 53 13.67 9.67 20.49
N ALA A 54 12.43 10.07 20.86
CA ALA A 54 11.68 9.43 21.95
C ALA A 54 10.91 8.17 21.53
N GLY A 55 11.04 7.73 20.29
CA GLY A 55 10.43 6.50 19.77
C GLY A 55 8.91 6.52 19.61
N PRO A 56 8.26 7.65 19.23
CA PRO A 56 6.84 7.61 18.94
C PRO A 56 6.56 6.69 17.75
N ARG A 57 5.35 6.13 17.68
CA ARG A 57 4.91 5.21 16.62
C ARG A 57 5.26 5.73 15.21
N ASN A 58 4.94 6.97 14.92
CA ASN A 58 5.15 7.59 13.62
C ASN A 58 6.63 7.73 13.26
N SER A 59 7.50 7.91 14.24
CA SER A 59 8.95 7.93 14.02
C SER A 59 9.44 6.58 13.50
N TYR A 60 9.01 5.47 14.10
CA TYR A 60 9.31 4.12 13.60
C TYR A 60 8.78 3.90 12.20
N ILE A 61 7.55 4.32 11.91
CA ILE A 61 6.94 4.21 10.57
C ILE A 61 7.73 5.03 9.54
N PHE A 62 8.07 6.28 9.86
CA PHE A 62 8.87 7.13 8.98
C PHE A 62 10.22 6.50 8.67
N HIS A 63 10.96 6.07 9.69
CA HIS A 63 12.27 5.47 9.52
C HIS A 63 12.21 4.12 8.78
N ALA A 64 11.18 3.29 9.02
CA ALA A 64 10.99 2.04 8.28
C ALA A 64 10.77 2.30 6.79
N ARG A 65 9.94 3.28 6.44
CA ARG A 65 9.69 3.69 5.03
C ARG A 65 10.89 4.40 4.40
N ALA A 66 11.76 5.02 5.20
CA ALA A 66 12.97 5.69 4.72
C ALA A 66 14.17 4.73 4.56
N ALA A 67 14.10 3.53 5.12
CA ALA A 67 15.19 2.56 5.11
C ALA A 67 15.49 2.01 3.71
N ASP A 68 14.44 1.77 2.91
CA ASP A 68 14.57 1.18 1.56
C ASP A 68 13.37 1.57 0.70
N GLY A 69 13.59 1.91 -0.56
CA GLY A 69 12.54 2.27 -1.51
C GLY A 69 11.56 1.15 -1.84
N ARG A 70 11.87 -0.10 -1.51
CA ARG A 70 11.00 -1.27 -1.67
C ARG A 70 9.97 -1.43 -0.54
N VAL A 71 10.01 -0.60 0.49
CA VAL A 71 8.98 -0.56 1.54
C VAL A 71 7.78 0.21 1.02
N ALA A 72 6.66 -0.48 0.78
CA ALA A 72 5.41 0.13 0.32
C ALA A 72 4.64 0.78 1.46
N ASP A 73 4.59 0.12 2.61
CA ASP A 73 3.92 0.61 3.82
C ASP A 73 4.54 0.00 5.08
N ALA A 74 4.36 0.65 6.22
CA ALA A 74 4.82 0.16 7.50
C ALA A 74 3.87 0.59 8.63
N THR A 75 3.75 -0.28 9.65
CA THR A 75 3.08 0.04 10.91
C THR A 75 4.00 -0.28 12.08
N ALA A 76 3.78 0.38 13.21
CA ALA A 76 4.52 0.13 14.43
C ALA A 76 3.54 -0.02 15.60
N GLU A 77 3.66 -1.09 16.36
CA GLU A 77 2.84 -1.39 17.53
C GLU A 77 3.71 -1.75 18.72
N SER A 78 3.19 -1.45 19.92
CA SER A 78 3.84 -1.83 21.18
C SER A 78 2.91 -2.75 21.97
N PRO A 79 3.02 -4.08 21.76
CA PRO A 79 2.15 -5.06 22.43
C PRO A 79 2.41 -5.18 23.94
N SER A 80 3.59 -4.77 24.39
CA SER A 80 3.96 -4.72 25.81
C SER A 80 5.03 -3.67 26.03
N PRO A 81 5.27 -3.21 27.28
CA PRO A 81 6.28 -2.22 27.59
C PRO A 81 7.66 -2.58 27.03
N ALA A 82 8.33 -1.61 26.44
CA ALA A 82 9.65 -1.74 25.81
C ALA A 82 9.73 -2.76 24.66
N VAL A 83 8.60 -3.25 24.13
CA VAL A 83 8.56 -4.09 22.94
C VAL A 83 7.95 -3.30 21.81
N VAL A 84 8.67 -3.20 20.69
CA VAL A 84 8.20 -2.54 19.46
C VAL A 84 8.21 -3.55 18.32
N VAL A 85 7.06 -3.70 17.69
CA VAL A 85 6.89 -4.56 16.50
C VAL A 85 6.61 -3.66 15.31
N VAL A 86 7.53 -3.64 14.36
CA VAL A 86 7.37 -2.94 13.08
C VAL A 86 6.98 -3.95 12.02
N THR A 87 5.82 -3.76 11.42
CA THR A 87 5.34 -4.60 10.30
C THR A 87 5.59 -3.88 9.00
N VAL A 88 6.21 -4.57 8.05
CA VAL A 88 6.62 -4.03 6.75
C VAL A 88 5.84 -4.71 5.63
N GLN A 89 5.23 -3.91 4.78
CA GLN A 89 4.67 -4.32 3.50
C GLN A 89 5.66 -3.97 2.39
N GLY A 90 5.97 -4.93 1.51
CA GLY A 90 6.86 -4.73 0.37
C GLY A 90 6.13 -4.28 -0.89
N MET A 91 6.91 -3.89 -1.91
CA MET A 91 6.40 -3.53 -3.24
C MET A 91 6.23 -4.72 -4.19
N LEU A 92 6.44 -5.97 -3.74
CA LEU A 92 6.16 -7.13 -4.56
C LEU A 92 4.68 -7.16 -5.00
N ALA A 93 4.40 -7.89 -6.08
CA ALA A 93 3.08 -7.91 -6.70
C ALA A 93 1.95 -8.24 -5.73
N ASP A 94 2.20 -9.06 -4.72
CA ASP A 94 1.23 -9.41 -3.68
C ASP A 94 1.37 -8.61 -2.38
N GLY A 95 2.33 -7.69 -2.28
CA GLY A 95 2.59 -6.89 -1.09
C GLY A 95 3.48 -7.57 -0.05
N SER A 96 4.01 -8.76 -0.33
CA SER A 96 4.92 -9.45 0.59
C SER A 96 6.27 -8.72 0.70
N ALA A 97 6.91 -8.85 1.87
CA ALA A 97 8.25 -8.34 2.11
C ALA A 97 9.23 -9.51 2.21
N GLU A 98 10.27 -9.48 1.39
CA GLU A 98 11.31 -10.51 1.40
C GLU A 98 12.19 -10.43 2.66
N PRO A 99 12.80 -11.54 3.12
CA PRO A 99 13.68 -11.54 4.28
C PRO A 99 14.84 -10.54 4.18
N GLY A 100 15.38 -10.35 2.96
CA GLY A 100 16.43 -9.37 2.70
C GLY A 100 15.99 -7.94 2.96
N LEU A 101 14.75 -7.58 2.58
CA LEU A 101 14.19 -6.26 2.87
C LEU A 101 13.98 -6.07 4.38
N LEU A 102 13.45 -7.08 5.07
CA LEU A 102 13.28 -7.02 6.52
C LEU A 102 14.60 -6.84 7.26
N ALA A 103 15.66 -7.49 6.80
CA ALA A 103 17.00 -7.34 7.37
C ALA A 103 17.53 -5.91 7.20
N VAL A 104 17.34 -5.29 6.04
CA VAL A 104 17.72 -3.89 5.77
C VAL A 104 16.96 -2.94 6.71
N VAL A 105 15.63 -3.09 6.79
CA VAL A 105 14.79 -2.25 7.66
C VAL A 105 15.17 -2.44 9.12
N ASN A 106 15.40 -3.68 9.57
CA ASN A 106 15.80 -3.96 10.94
C ASN A 106 17.16 -3.34 11.28
N ALA A 107 18.14 -3.44 10.40
CA ALA A 107 19.47 -2.83 10.58
C ALA A 107 19.36 -1.30 10.66
N TYR A 108 18.57 -0.69 9.78
CA TYR A 108 18.36 0.75 9.75
C TYR A 108 17.68 1.28 11.02
N LEU A 109 16.65 0.57 11.50
CA LEU A 109 15.92 0.95 12.73
C LEU A 109 16.69 0.65 14.01
N SER A 110 17.66 -0.28 13.96
CA SER A 110 18.46 -0.67 15.13
C SER A 110 19.66 0.25 15.40
N ASP A 111 19.89 1.23 14.54
CA ASP A 111 20.93 2.23 14.69
C ASP A 111 20.76 3.03 16.00
N ASP A 112 21.84 3.28 16.72
CA ASP A 112 21.85 3.93 18.02
C ASP A 112 21.29 5.36 17.99
N ASP A 113 21.37 6.04 16.82
CA ASP A 113 20.82 7.38 16.64
C ASP A 113 19.29 7.38 16.41
N ARG A 114 18.66 6.21 16.20
CA ARG A 114 17.23 6.09 15.84
C ARG A 114 16.42 5.33 16.86
N ARG A 115 17.00 4.29 17.46
CA ARG A 115 16.27 3.43 18.38
C ARG A 115 16.49 3.90 19.83
N PRO A 116 15.40 4.11 20.62
CA PRO A 116 15.50 4.26 22.06
C PRO A 116 16.19 3.06 22.72
N VAL A 117 17.07 3.32 23.66
CA VAL A 117 17.94 2.31 24.31
C VAL A 117 17.14 1.16 24.95
N ALA A 118 15.93 1.47 25.46
CA ALA A 118 15.09 0.48 26.14
C ALA A 118 14.24 -0.37 25.20
N ASP A 119 14.10 0.02 23.92
CA ASP A 119 13.17 -0.63 23.00
C ASP A 119 13.73 -1.94 22.44
N ARG A 120 12.94 -3.00 22.59
CA ARG A 120 13.17 -4.31 21.98
C ARG A 120 12.44 -4.36 20.64
N LEU A 121 13.18 -4.06 19.59
CA LEU A 121 12.65 -3.99 18.24
C LEU A 121 12.54 -5.38 17.61
N THR A 122 11.40 -5.62 16.96
CA THR A 122 11.18 -6.74 16.03
C THR A 122 10.63 -6.21 14.72
N VAL A 123 11.21 -6.58 13.61
CA VAL A 123 10.71 -6.28 12.26
C VAL A 123 10.14 -7.56 11.63
N GLN A 124 8.91 -7.48 11.16
CA GLN A 124 8.20 -8.61 10.55
C GLN A 124 7.56 -8.24 9.21
N ALA A 125 7.28 -9.24 8.38
CA ALA A 125 6.51 -9.06 7.16
C ALA A 125 5.02 -8.89 7.44
N ALA A 126 4.32 -8.13 6.60
CA ALA A 126 2.88 -8.06 6.58
C ALA A 126 2.25 -9.43 6.27
N GLN A 127 1.17 -9.77 6.98
CA GLN A 127 0.32 -10.89 6.62
C GLN A 127 -0.63 -10.46 5.50
N ILE A 128 -0.52 -11.09 4.34
CA ILE A 128 -1.35 -10.73 3.17
C ILE A 128 -2.68 -11.49 3.22
N LEU A 129 -3.78 -10.74 3.34
CA LEU A 129 -5.15 -11.25 3.28
C LEU A 129 -5.62 -11.25 1.82
N ARG A 130 -5.52 -12.41 1.16
CA ARG A 130 -5.96 -12.56 -0.23
C ARG A 130 -7.46 -12.71 -0.31
N TYR A 131 -8.09 -11.97 -1.24
CA TYR A 131 -9.52 -12.04 -1.51
C TYR A 131 -9.82 -11.85 -2.99
N GLN A 132 -11.06 -12.14 -3.38
CA GLN A 132 -11.59 -11.93 -4.72
C GLN A 132 -12.88 -11.12 -4.64
N VAL A 133 -13.14 -10.29 -5.63
CA VAL A 133 -14.40 -9.58 -5.78
C VAL A 133 -15.18 -10.20 -6.94
N LYS A 134 -16.35 -10.77 -6.63
CA LYS A 134 -17.30 -11.29 -7.62
C LYS A 134 -18.58 -10.49 -7.54
N ALA A 135 -18.97 -9.85 -8.64
CA ALA A 135 -20.15 -9.01 -8.66
C ALA A 135 -20.94 -9.16 -9.97
N LYS A 136 -22.26 -9.03 -9.83
CA LYS A 136 -23.21 -8.98 -10.93
C LYS A 136 -23.68 -7.56 -11.12
N LEU A 137 -23.47 -7.01 -12.32
CA LEU A 137 -23.88 -5.64 -12.67
C LEU A 137 -25.14 -5.70 -13.52
N TYR A 138 -26.23 -5.07 -13.04
CA TYR A 138 -27.44 -4.87 -13.79
C TYR A 138 -27.40 -3.48 -14.43
N LEU A 139 -27.38 -3.45 -15.75
CA LEU A 139 -27.25 -2.22 -16.53
C LEU A 139 -28.62 -1.70 -16.96
N LYS A 140 -28.73 -0.38 -17.17
CA LYS A 140 -30.01 0.28 -17.50
C LYS A 140 -30.48 -0.06 -18.92
N THR A 141 -29.55 -0.38 -19.82
CA THR A 141 -29.82 -0.72 -21.21
C THR A 141 -29.08 -2.00 -21.58
N SER A 142 -29.51 -2.64 -22.66
CA SER A 142 -28.82 -3.78 -23.26
C SER A 142 -28.27 -3.37 -24.62
N GLY A 143 -26.98 -3.58 -24.88
CA GLY A 143 -26.39 -3.24 -26.16
C GLY A 143 -24.92 -2.78 -26.04
N PRO A 144 -24.30 -2.33 -27.12
CA PRO A 144 -22.88 -1.90 -27.14
C PRO A 144 -22.57 -0.74 -26.19
N GLU A 145 -23.56 0.09 -25.88
CA GLU A 145 -23.44 1.21 -24.94
C GLU A 145 -23.26 0.80 -23.47
N THR A 146 -23.43 -0.49 -23.16
CA THR A 146 -23.21 -1.01 -21.80
C THR A 146 -21.74 -1.22 -21.46
N GLU A 147 -20.91 -1.43 -22.48
CA GLU A 147 -19.49 -1.71 -22.30
C GLU A 147 -18.72 -0.55 -21.65
N PRO A 148 -18.93 0.74 -22.01
CA PRO A 148 -18.31 1.86 -21.32
C PRO A 148 -18.67 1.93 -19.82
N ALA A 149 -19.92 1.66 -19.46
CA ALA A 149 -20.36 1.65 -18.06
C ALA A 149 -19.68 0.50 -17.27
N ARG A 150 -19.58 -0.69 -17.86
CA ARG A 150 -18.88 -1.82 -17.25
C ARG A 150 -17.40 -1.53 -17.08
N ALA A 151 -16.73 -1.01 -18.12
CA ALA A 151 -15.31 -0.63 -18.05
C ALA A 151 -15.05 0.44 -16.98
N ALA A 152 -15.93 1.44 -16.87
CA ALA A 152 -15.84 2.48 -15.84
C ALA A 152 -16.02 1.90 -14.42
N ALA A 153 -16.96 0.98 -14.22
CA ALA A 153 -17.16 0.29 -12.94
C ALA A 153 -15.93 -0.56 -12.57
N GLU A 154 -15.39 -1.32 -13.55
CA GLU A 154 -14.19 -2.13 -13.34
C GLU A 154 -12.97 -1.26 -12.97
N GLN A 155 -12.78 -0.14 -13.66
CA GLN A 155 -11.68 0.76 -13.38
C GLN A 155 -11.79 1.37 -11.98
N ARG A 156 -12.98 1.86 -11.59
CA ARG A 156 -13.18 2.40 -10.24
C ARG A 156 -12.98 1.36 -9.14
N LEU A 157 -13.39 0.12 -9.39
CA LEU A 157 -13.13 -0.98 -8.46
C LEU A 157 -11.63 -1.29 -8.36
N LYS A 158 -10.90 -1.32 -9.48
CA LYS A 158 -9.44 -1.47 -9.49
C LYS A 158 -8.75 -0.37 -8.70
N ASP A 159 -9.16 0.87 -8.89
CA ASP A 159 -8.61 2.02 -8.14
C ASP A 159 -8.91 1.89 -6.64
N TYR A 160 -10.12 1.49 -6.28
CA TYR A 160 -10.50 1.25 -4.89
C TYR A 160 -9.67 0.14 -4.23
N VAL A 161 -9.57 -1.04 -4.83
CA VAL A 161 -8.81 -2.16 -4.24
C VAL A 161 -7.31 -1.85 -4.18
N HIS A 162 -6.80 -1.06 -5.12
CA HIS A 162 -5.42 -0.58 -5.09
C HIS A 162 -5.17 0.35 -3.90
N GLN A 163 -6.07 1.31 -3.65
CA GLN A 163 -5.97 2.23 -2.50
C GLN A 163 -6.09 1.50 -1.16
N ARG A 164 -6.85 0.39 -1.10
CA ARG A 164 -7.02 -0.42 0.11
C ARG A 164 -5.87 -1.39 0.37
N ARG A 165 -4.95 -1.55 -0.55
CA ARG A 165 -3.80 -2.42 -0.42
C ARG A 165 -2.72 -1.80 0.49
N ARG A 166 -3.09 -1.52 1.74
CA ARG A 166 -2.21 -0.99 2.79
C ARG A 166 -2.50 -1.70 4.12
N LEU A 167 -1.54 -1.61 5.04
CA LEU A 167 -1.67 -2.20 6.37
C LEU A 167 -2.86 -1.61 7.14
N GLY A 168 -3.63 -2.48 7.79
CA GLY A 168 -4.76 -2.08 8.63
C GLY A 168 -5.98 -1.54 7.88
N MET A 169 -6.02 -1.66 6.56
CA MET A 169 -7.15 -1.15 5.78
C MET A 169 -8.32 -2.14 5.76
N GLU A 170 -9.51 -1.57 5.87
CA GLU A 170 -10.77 -2.29 5.71
C GLU A 170 -11.22 -2.34 4.25
N VAL A 171 -11.82 -3.46 3.85
CA VAL A 171 -12.53 -3.59 2.57
C VAL A 171 -13.96 -4.00 2.87
N SER A 172 -14.89 -3.03 2.79
CA SER A 172 -16.30 -3.23 3.12
C SER A 172 -17.17 -3.39 1.88
N GLU A 173 -18.28 -4.13 2.05
CA GLU A 173 -19.30 -4.33 1.02
C GLU A 173 -19.82 -3.00 0.49
N SER A 174 -20.14 -2.07 1.39
CA SER A 174 -20.67 -0.76 1.04
C SER A 174 -19.73 0.06 0.15
N ALA A 175 -18.42 -0.02 0.39
CA ALA A 175 -17.44 0.70 -0.39
C ALA A 175 -17.22 0.06 -1.78
N ILE A 176 -17.31 -1.27 -1.88
CA ILE A 176 -17.31 -1.97 -3.17
C ILE A 176 -18.55 -1.59 -3.98
N HIS A 177 -19.72 -1.57 -3.36
CA HIS A 177 -20.94 -1.10 -4.01
C HIS A 177 -20.80 0.34 -4.52
N ALA A 178 -20.24 1.24 -3.71
CA ALA A 178 -19.99 2.64 -4.11
C ALA A 178 -19.02 2.75 -5.29
N ALA A 179 -17.99 1.90 -5.36
CA ALA A 179 -17.06 1.86 -6.47
C ALA A 179 -17.72 1.36 -7.78
N LEU A 180 -18.58 0.35 -7.68
CA LEU A 180 -19.25 -0.26 -8.83
C LEU A 180 -20.47 0.51 -9.33
N HIS A 181 -21.10 1.35 -8.49
CA HIS A 181 -22.23 2.19 -8.87
C HIS A 181 -21.77 3.41 -9.70
N VAL A 182 -21.55 3.21 -10.98
CA VAL A 182 -21.28 4.26 -11.95
C VAL A 182 -22.52 4.61 -12.76
N GLU A 183 -22.44 5.68 -13.55
CA GLU A 183 -23.51 6.01 -14.49
C GLU A 183 -23.76 4.85 -15.45
N GLY A 184 -25.04 4.46 -15.63
CA GLY A 184 -25.42 3.29 -16.43
C GLY A 184 -25.61 2.00 -15.63
N VAL A 185 -25.07 1.88 -14.43
CA VAL A 185 -25.31 0.75 -13.53
C VAL A 185 -26.56 1.03 -12.69
N ARG A 186 -27.55 0.13 -12.76
CA ARG A 186 -28.82 0.22 -12.02
C ARG A 186 -28.72 -0.47 -10.64
N LYS A 187 -28.11 -1.67 -10.60
CA LYS A 187 -27.98 -2.51 -9.41
C LYS A 187 -26.67 -3.27 -9.43
N VAL A 188 -26.12 -3.50 -8.27
CA VAL A 188 -24.94 -4.33 -8.05
C VAL A 188 -25.31 -5.41 -7.04
N GLU A 189 -24.95 -6.65 -7.32
CA GLU A 189 -25.04 -7.77 -6.38
C GLU A 189 -23.64 -8.37 -6.19
N LEU A 190 -23.17 -8.43 -4.95
CA LEU A 190 -21.92 -9.11 -4.61
C LEU A 190 -22.22 -10.58 -4.28
N GLU A 191 -21.33 -11.47 -4.74
CA GLU A 191 -21.47 -12.91 -4.50
C GLU A 191 -20.57 -13.32 -3.34
N ASN A 192 -21.15 -13.90 -2.28
CA ASN A 192 -20.46 -14.48 -1.12
C ASN A 192 -19.43 -13.53 -0.47
N TRP A 193 -19.73 -12.23 -0.41
CA TRP A 193 -18.86 -11.25 0.18
C TRP A 193 -18.91 -11.30 1.72
N VAL A 194 -17.73 -11.15 2.33
CA VAL A 194 -17.59 -10.92 3.78
C VAL A 194 -16.60 -9.77 3.94
N ASP A 195 -16.97 -8.80 4.75
CA ASP A 195 -16.13 -7.62 5.02
C ASP A 195 -14.78 -8.01 5.62
N ILE A 196 -13.73 -7.37 5.16
CA ILE A 196 -12.36 -7.60 5.59
C ILE A 196 -11.95 -6.44 6.49
N ALA A 197 -11.75 -6.71 7.77
CA ALA A 197 -11.18 -5.77 8.72
C ALA A 197 -9.74 -6.19 9.02
N ALA A 198 -8.78 -5.66 8.27
CA ALA A 198 -7.38 -5.98 8.47
C ALA A 198 -6.85 -5.35 9.77
N THR A 199 -6.09 -6.12 10.52
CA THR A 199 -5.34 -5.61 11.69
C THR A 199 -4.11 -4.82 11.23
N PRO A 200 -3.46 -4.03 12.12
CA PRO A 200 -2.22 -3.32 11.77
C PRO A 200 -1.08 -4.20 11.22
N TYR A 201 -1.17 -5.51 11.38
CA TYR A 201 -0.19 -6.48 10.87
C TYR A 201 -0.59 -7.08 9.51
N GLN A 202 -1.76 -6.73 9.01
CA GLN A 202 -2.39 -7.34 7.85
C GLN A 202 -2.62 -6.33 6.75
N ALA A 203 -2.45 -6.75 5.49
CA ALA A 203 -2.76 -5.95 4.31
C ALA A 203 -3.69 -6.73 3.37
N PRO A 204 -4.85 -6.16 2.98
CA PRO A 204 -5.73 -6.80 2.00
C PRO A 204 -5.09 -6.80 0.61
N PHE A 205 -5.26 -7.89 -0.12
CA PHE A 205 -4.80 -8.03 -1.50
C PHE A 205 -5.85 -8.69 -2.38
N CYS A 206 -6.42 -7.92 -3.31
CA CYS A 206 -7.36 -8.45 -4.30
C CYS A 206 -6.60 -9.25 -5.35
N THR A 207 -6.89 -10.55 -5.45
CA THR A 207 -6.25 -11.44 -6.42
C THR A 207 -6.99 -11.50 -7.75
N ASP A 208 -8.29 -11.23 -7.75
CA ASP A 208 -9.12 -11.32 -8.94
C ASP A 208 -10.39 -10.47 -8.81
N ILE A 209 -10.85 -9.92 -9.94
CA ILE A 209 -12.10 -9.17 -10.07
C ILE A 209 -12.90 -9.80 -11.18
N GLN A 210 -14.05 -10.35 -10.84
CA GLN A 210 -14.99 -10.98 -11.78
C GLN A 210 -16.29 -10.17 -11.83
N LEU A 211 -16.50 -9.45 -12.92
CA LEU A 211 -17.74 -8.70 -13.17
C LEU A 211 -18.54 -9.39 -14.25
N SER A 212 -19.75 -9.84 -13.92
CA SER A 212 -20.71 -10.45 -14.85
C SER A 212 -21.87 -9.50 -15.12
N ALA A 213 -22.48 -9.59 -16.31
CA ALA A 213 -23.71 -8.87 -16.59
C ALA A 213 -24.91 -9.63 -15.98
N GLY A 214 -25.73 -8.95 -15.23
CA GLY A 214 -27.05 -9.43 -14.79
C GLY A 214 -28.06 -9.21 -15.91
N VAL A 215 -28.83 -10.24 -16.22
CA VAL A 215 -30.03 -10.12 -17.08
C VAL A 215 -31.24 -10.11 -16.15
N GLU A 216 -32.12 -9.12 -16.30
CA GLU A 216 -33.48 -9.13 -15.74
C GLU A 216 -34.46 -9.64 -16.77
#